data_644a52965b8307fe81ab352240e52091
#
_entry.id   644a52965b8307fe81ab352240e52091
#
_cell.length_a   1.000
_cell.length_b   1.000
_cell.length_c   1.000
_cell.angle_alpha   90.00
_cell.angle_beta   90.00
_cell.angle_gamma   90.00
#
_symmetry.space_group_name_H-M   'P 1'
#
loop_
_entity.id
_entity.type
_entity.pdbx_description
1 polymer ?
#
loop_
_entity_poly.entity_id
_entity_poly.type
_entity_poly.pdbx_seq_one_letter_code
_entity_poly.pdbx_strand_id
1 'polypeptide(L)'
;MDINLPGVHAEVSAVFARYEDALVNNHIEVLDALFWPSAHTVRYGIGENLLGIAAIRAFRAARSSAGLARTLAHTVITTYGQDFATAMTEFRRAGNPQVGRQSQTWVRMPAGWQVVAAHVSLIDTPRDSPAEGRAA
;
A
#
# COMPACT_ATOMS: atom_id res chain seq x y z
N MET A 1 22.76 -0.81 -9.20
CA MET A 1 22.13 0.06 -8.18
C MET A 1 22.10 -0.66 -6.85
N ASP A 2 22.13 0.08 -5.77
CA ASP A 2 22.15 -0.50 -4.44
C ASP A 2 20.73 -0.90 -4.00
N ILE A 3 20.58 -2.13 -3.59
CA ILE A 3 19.29 -2.64 -3.10
C ILE A 3 19.30 -2.59 -1.58
N ASN A 4 18.24 -2.01 -1.01
CA ASN A 4 18.02 -1.95 0.43
C ASN A 4 19.17 -1.28 1.20
N LEU A 5 19.59 -0.10 0.75
CA LEU A 5 20.47 0.74 1.57
C LEU A 5 19.80 0.93 2.94
N PRO A 6 20.49 0.61 4.06
CA PRO A 6 19.84 0.57 5.37
C PRO A 6 19.07 1.83 5.76
N GLY A 7 19.64 2.99 5.51
CA GLY A 7 18.97 4.26 5.82
C GLY A 7 17.72 4.50 4.96
N VAL A 8 17.79 4.17 3.69
CA VAL A 8 16.66 4.33 2.77
C VAL A 8 15.55 3.34 3.11
N HIS A 9 15.91 2.09 3.37
CA HIS A 9 14.96 1.07 3.77
C HIS A 9 14.23 1.46 5.07
N ALA A 10 14.95 2.02 6.03
CA ALA A 10 14.35 2.49 7.27
C ALA A 10 13.35 3.62 7.03
N GLU A 11 13.67 4.57 6.14
CA GLU A 11 12.74 5.65 5.78
C GLU A 11 11.45 5.12 5.17
N VAL A 12 11.56 4.22 4.21
CA VAL A 12 10.39 3.65 3.53
C VAL A 12 9.56 2.80 4.49
N SER A 13 10.21 2.02 5.34
CA SER A 13 9.51 1.23 6.37
C SER A 13 8.71 2.13 7.30
N ALA A 14 9.27 3.27 7.68
CA ALA A 14 8.57 4.24 8.55
C ALA A 14 7.37 4.89 7.85
N VAL A 15 7.53 5.30 6.59
CA VAL A 15 6.43 5.92 5.86
C VAL A 15 5.34 4.91 5.51
N PHE A 16 5.71 3.66 5.25
CA PHE A 16 4.74 2.59 5.04
C PHE A 16 3.91 2.34 6.30
N ALA A 17 4.55 2.32 7.47
CA ALA A 17 3.85 2.17 8.74
C ALA A 17 2.89 3.34 8.98
N ARG A 18 3.30 4.56 8.63
CA ARG A 18 2.46 5.74 8.73
C ARG A 18 1.26 5.65 7.78
N TYR A 19 1.46 5.13 6.57
CA TYR A 19 0.37 4.88 5.64
C TYR A 19 -0.64 3.89 6.22
N GLU A 20 -0.16 2.77 6.75
CA GLU A 20 -1.03 1.73 7.30
C GLU A 20 -1.84 2.26 8.48
N ASP A 21 -1.22 2.99 9.39
CA ASP A 21 -1.91 3.62 10.51
C ASP A 21 -3.01 4.58 10.03
N ALA A 22 -2.68 5.41 9.05
CA ALA A 22 -3.64 6.35 8.49
C ALA A 22 -4.81 5.64 7.80
N LEU A 23 -4.54 4.52 7.14
CA LEU A 23 -5.59 3.74 6.46
C LEU A 23 -6.56 3.13 7.46
N VAL A 24 -6.08 2.40 8.45
CA VAL A 24 -6.95 1.68 9.38
C VAL A 24 -7.72 2.63 10.29
N ASN A 25 -7.21 3.82 10.52
CA ASN A 25 -7.87 4.86 11.32
C ASN A 25 -8.60 5.91 10.45
N ASN A 26 -8.60 5.73 9.14
CA ASN A 26 -9.22 6.63 8.16
C ASN A 26 -8.78 8.09 8.31
N HIS A 27 -7.50 8.32 8.50
CA HIS A 27 -6.92 9.66 8.52
C HIS A 27 -6.73 10.16 7.08
N ILE A 28 -7.79 10.70 6.48
CA ILE A 28 -7.85 11.04 5.06
C ILE A 28 -6.78 12.05 4.66
N GLU A 29 -6.53 13.06 5.48
CA GLU A 29 -5.53 14.09 5.16
C GLU A 29 -4.13 13.49 5.07
N VAL A 30 -3.79 12.56 5.94
CA VAL A 30 -2.49 11.88 5.92
C VAL A 30 -2.40 10.99 4.68
N LEU A 31 -3.45 10.22 4.39
CA LEU A 31 -3.49 9.38 3.19
C LEU A 31 -3.31 10.22 1.92
N ASP A 32 -4.01 11.33 1.82
CA ASP A 32 -3.91 12.21 0.65
C ASP A 32 -2.49 12.80 0.50
N ALA A 33 -1.85 13.15 1.62
CA ALA A 33 -0.48 13.68 1.59
C ALA A 33 0.55 12.61 1.19
N LEU A 34 0.27 11.34 1.41
CA LEU A 34 1.18 10.24 1.08
C LEU A 34 1.05 9.77 -0.38
N PHE A 35 0.10 10.29 -1.13
CA PHE A 35 -0.03 10.01 -2.56
C PHE A 35 0.46 11.20 -3.38
N TRP A 36 1.20 10.92 -4.43
CA TRP A 36 1.73 11.95 -5.32
C TRP A 36 0.57 12.72 -5.97
N PRO A 37 0.50 14.06 -5.82
CA PRO A 37 -0.61 14.85 -6.35
C PRO A 37 -0.45 15.09 -7.85
N SER A 38 -0.69 14.06 -8.65
CA SER A 38 -0.48 14.07 -10.08
C SER A 38 -1.58 13.33 -10.81
N ALA A 39 -1.85 13.76 -12.04
CA ALA A 39 -2.73 13.04 -12.95
C ALA A 39 -2.15 11.66 -13.34
N HIS A 40 -0.86 11.46 -13.14
CA HIS A 40 -0.20 10.18 -13.47
C HIS A 40 -0.31 9.14 -12.35
N THR A 41 -0.77 9.52 -11.17
CA THR A 41 -0.91 8.58 -10.05
C THR A 41 -2.10 7.67 -10.29
N VAL A 42 -1.87 6.36 -10.21
CA VAL A 42 -2.91 5.35 -10.48
C VAL A 42 -3.08 4.45 -9.27
N ARG A 43 -4.33 4.19 -8.90
CA ARG A 43 -4.66 3.21 -7.88
C ARG A 43 -5.77 2.29 -8.39
N TYR A 44 -5.45 1.02 -8.52
CA TYR A 44 -6.45 -0.02 -8.75
C TYR A 44 -6.87 -0.59 -7.42
N GLY A 45 -8.14 -0.47 -7.08
CA GLY A 45 -8.70 -1.06 -5.87
C GLY A 45 -9.45 -2.36 -6.18
N ILE A 46 -10.11 -2.90 -5.18
CA ILE A 46 -10.81 -4.18 -5.31
C ILE A 46 -11.91 -4.10 -6.36
N GLY A 47 -12.65 -3.01 -6.39
CA GLY A 47 -13.77 -2.84 -7.33
C GLY A 47 -13.71 -1.58 -8.16
N GLU A 48 -12.61 -0.83 -8.12
CA GLU A 48 -12.55 0.47 -8.79
C GLU A 48 -11.18 0.70 -9.46
N ASN A 49 -11.19 1.47 -10.53
CA ASN A 49 -9.99 1.96 -11.20
C ASN A 49 -9.93 3.47 -11.02
N LEU A 50 -8.94 3.96 -10.31
CA LEU A 50 -8.79 5.37 -10.01
C LEU A 50 -7.58 5.94 -10.75
N LEU A 51 -7.84 6.74 -11.76
CA LEU A 51 -6.82 7.34 -12.60
C LEU A 51 -6.66 8.82 -12.23
N GLY A 52 -5.52 9.14 -11.66
CA GLY A 52 -5.18 10.49 -11.22
C GLY A 52 -5.58 10.77 -9.77
N ILE A 53 -4.90 11.74 -9.18
CA ILE A 53 -5.09 12.08 -7.77
C ILE A 53 -6.50 12.56 -7.44
N ALA A 54 -7.15 13.27 -8.35
CA ALA A 54 -8.50 13.77 -8.10
C ALA A 54 -9.50 12.63 -7.88
N ALA A 55 -9.42 11.57 -8.71
CA ALA A 55 -10.26 10.39 -8.56
C ALA A 55 -9.96 9.64 -7.25
N ILE A 56 -8.69 9.55 -6.89
CA ILE A 56 -8.25 8.88 -5.66
C ILE A 56 -8.80 9.61 -4.43
N ARG A 57 -8.69 10.92 -4.41
CA ARG A 57 -9.20 11.75 -3.31
C ARG A 57 -10.72 11.68 -3.20
N ALA A 58 -11.42 11.75 -4.31
CA ALA A 58 -12.88 11.68 -4.33
C ALA A 58 -13.38 10.33 -3.81
N PHE A 59 -12.76 9.23 -4.24
CA PHE A 59 -13.11 7.90 -3.76
C PHE A 59 -12.89 7.78 -2.25
N ARG A 60 -11.74 8.26 -1.76
CA ARG A 60 -11.40 8.17 -0.34
C ARG A 60 -12.34 9.01 0.51
N ALA A 61 -12.73 10.18 0.05
CA ALA A 61 -13.66 11.06 0.77
C ALA A 61 -15.06 10.46 0.87
N ALA A 62 -15.49 9.70 -0.14
CA ALA A 62 -16.81 9.07 -0.18
C ALA A 62 -16.85 7.71 0.52
N ARG A 63 -15.70 7.10 0.81
CA ARG A 63 -15.60 5.76 1.37
C ARG A 63 -16.00 5.75 2.84
N SER A 64 -16.77 4.71 3.24
CA SER A 64 -17.06 4.47 4.64
C SER A 64 -15.78 4.15 5.43
N SER A 65 -15.71 4.59 6.68
CA SER A 65 -14.63 4.22 7.59
C SER A 65 -14.79 2.79 8.12
N ALA A 66 -15.95 2.17 7.92
CA ALA A 66 -16.20 0.80 8.37
C ALA A 66 -15.37 -0.21 7.57
N GLY A 67 -14.86 -1.23 8.26
CA GLY A 67 -14.16 -2.34 7.61
C GLY A 67 -12.76 -2.02 7.11
N LEU A 68 -12.15 -0.91 7.54
CA LEU A 68 -10.80 -0.56 7.16
C LEU A 68 -9.73 -1.27 8.00
N ALA A 69 -10.09 -1.70 9.22
CA ALA A 69 -9.15 -2.41 10.10
C ALA A 69 -8.71 -3.72 9.46
N ARG A 70 -7.41 -3.99 9.53
CA ARG A 70 -6.82 -5.19 8.93
C ARG A 70 -5.52 -5.56 9.61
N THR A 71 -5.08 -6.80 9.41
CA THR A 71 -3.76 -7.26 9.83
C THR A 71 -2.92 -7.57 8.60
N LEU A 72 -1.64 -7.25 8.68
CA LEU A 72 -0.70 -7.48 7.58
C LEU A 72 0.07 -8.78 7.78
N ALA A 73 0.44 -9.40 6.65
CA ALA A 73 1.30 -10.58 6.63
C ALA A 73 2.20 -10.51 5.40
N HIS A 74 3.37 -11.14 5.50
CA HIS A 74 4.32 -11.27 4.39
C HIS A 74 4.65 -9.91 3.74
N THR A 75 4.89 -8.90 4.57
CA THR A 75 5.25 -7.56 4.08
C THR A 75 6.69 -7.56 3.59
N VAL A 76 6.90 -7.13 2.34
CA VAL A 76 8.21 -7.02 1.73
C VAL A 76 8.38 -5.60 1.20
N ILE A 77 9.31 -4.87 1.79
CA ILE A 77 9.71 -3.54 1.34
C ILE A 77 11.08 -3.68 0.71
N THR A 78 11.19 -3.22 -0.53
CA THR A 78 12.46 -3.23 -1.27
C THR A 78 12.75 -1.83 -1.76
N THR A 79 13.94 -1.33 -1.51
CA THR A 79 14.38 -0.04 -2.03
C THR A 79 15.41 -0.23 -3.12
N TYR A 80 15.38 0.66 -4.12
CA TYR A 80 16.19 0.60 -5.32
C TYR A 80 16.92 1.93 -5.43
N GLY A 81 18.21 1.96 -5.12
CA GLY A 81 18.93 3.20 -4.99
C GLY A 81 18.41 4.01 -3.81
N GLN A 82 18.29 5.32 -3.97
CA GLN A 82 17.91 6.22 -2.88
C GLN A 82 16.49 6.75 -2.96
N ASP A 83 15.86 6.68 -4.13
CA ASP A 83 14.64 7.45 -4.38
C ASP A 83 13.44 6.62 -4.83
N PHE A 84 13.56 5.30 -4.84
CA PHE A 84 12.54 4.41 -5.39
C PHE A 84 12.36 3.18 -4.52
N ALA A 85 11.11 2.76 -4.32
CA ALA A 85 10.82 1.56 -3.53
C ALA A 85 9.52 0.92 -3.93
N THR A 86 9.41 -0.38 -3.66
CA THR A 86 8.16 -1.12 -3.72
C THR A 86 7.82 -1.66 -2.33
N ALA A 87 6.53 -1.70 -2.02
CA ALA A 87 6.02 -2.32 -0.80
C ALA A 87 4.93 -3.30 -1.19
N MET A 88 5.14 -4.56 -0.83
CA MET A 88 4.23 -5.67 -1.13
C MET A 88 3.76 -6.26 0.18
N THR A 89 2.46 -6.49 0.32
CA THR A 89 1.94 -7.11 1.53
C THR A 89 0.66 -7.88 1.25
N GLU A 90 0.40 -8.88 2.07
CA GLU A 90 -0.92 -9.49 2.20
C GLU A 90 -1.63 -8.85 3.38
N PHE A 91 -2.94 -8.91 3.38
CA PHE A 91 -3.72 -8.46 4.52
C PHE A 91 -4.98 -9.31 4.70
N ARG A 92 -5.49 -9.31 5.92
CA ARG A 92 -6.75 -9.98 6.26
C ARG A 92 -7.62 -9.02 7.05
N ARG A 93 -8.93 -9.08 6.77
CA ARG A 93 -9.95 -8.34 7.51
C ARG A 93 -10.83 -9.31 8.27
N ALA A 94 -11.25 -8.91 9.46
CA ALA A 94 -12.15 -9.71 10.28
C ALA A 94 -13.45 -10.01 9.52
N GLY A 95 -13.87 -11.27 9.55
CA GLY A 95 -15.11 -11.70 8.90
C GLY A 95 -14.99 -11.91 7.40
N ASN A 96 -13.82 -11.70 6.80
CA ASN A 96 -13.62 -11.94 5.37
C ASN A 96 -12.62 -13.09 5.19
N PRO A 97 -13.01 -14.21 4.57
CA PRO A 97 -12.11 -15.35 4.37
C PRO A 97 -11.07 -15.12 3.27
N GLN A 98 -11.25 -14.11 2.44
CA GLN A 98 -10.32 -13.85 1.35
C GLN A 98 -9.04 -13.18 1.84
N VAL A 99 -7.96 -13.40 1.12
CA VAL A 99 -6.67 -12.77 1.38
C VAL A 99 -6.54 -11.55 0.48
N GLY A 100 -6.25 -10.40 1.09
CA GLY A 100 -5.92 -9.19 0.36
C GLY A 100 -4.47 -9.19 -0.08
N ARG A 101 -4.19 -8.59 -1.23
CA ARG A 101 -2.84 -8.36 -1.73
C ARG A 101 -2.71 -6.91 -2.15
N GLN A 102 -1.65 -6.28 -1.70
CA GLN A 102 -1.41 -4.86 -1.99
C GLN A 102 0.00 -4.68 -2.52
N SER A 103 0.11 -3.94 -3.63
CA SER A 103 1.38 -3.49 -4.19
C SER A 103 1.38 -1.98 -4.20
N GLN A 104 2.47 -1.38 -3.74
CA GLN A 104 2.67 0.07 -3.81
C GLN A 104 4.04 0.38 -4.37
N THR A 105 4.08 1.38 -5.26
CA THR A 105 5.32 1.96 -5.72
C THR A 105 5.49 3.32 -5.06
N TRP A 106 6.60 3.49 -4.38
CA TRP A 106 6.94 4.70 -3.65
C TRP A 106 8.11 5.41 -4.32
N VAL A 107 8.04 6.72 -4.43
CA VAL A 107 9.12 7.55 -4.97
C VAL A 107 9.40 8.69 -4.01
N ARG A 108 10.69 9.00 -3.81
CA ARG A 108 11.09 10.17 -3.03
C ARG A 108 10.86 11.42 -3.88
N MET A 109 9.80 12.12 -3.59
CA MET A 109 9.45 13.40 -4.22
C MET A 109 9.98 14.56 -3.38
N PRO A 110 9.95 15.80 -3.89
CA PRO A 110 10.38 16.96 -3.07
C PRO A 110 9.63 17.07 -1.74
N ALA A 111 8.37 16.67 -1.71
CA ALA A 111 7.56 16.69 -0.48
C ALA A 111 7.83 15.51 0.45
N GLY A 112 8.63 14.55 0.04
CA GLY A 112 8.91 13.31 0.77
C GLY A 112 8.48 12.08 -0.01
N TRP A 113 8.55 10.93 0.62
CA TRP A 113 8.13 9.68 0.00
C TRP A 113 6.63 9.67 -0.27
N GLN A 114 6.26 9.40 -1.52
CA GLN A 114 4.86 9.37 -1.95
C GLN A 114 4.58 8.18 -2.85
N VAL A 115 3.38 7.62 -2.74
CA VAL A 115 2.90 6.55 -3.60
C VAL A 115 2.57 7.12 -4.97
N VAL A 116 3.11 6.51 -6.01
CA VAL A 116 2.84 6.89 -7.41
C VAL A 116 1.96 5.87 -8.12
N ALA A 117 1.89 4.64 -7.61
CA ALA A 117 1.05 3.58 -8.17
C ALA A 117 0.70 2.59 -7.05
N ALA A 118 -0.52 2.09 -7.07
CA ALA A 118 -0.97 1.09 -6.11
C ALA A 118 -1.98 0.15 -6.74
N HIS A 119 -2.01 -1.08 -6.23
CA HIS A 119 -2.95 -2.10 -6.66
C HIS A 119 -3.37 -2.94 -5.46
N VAL A 120 -4.66 -3.10 -5.26
CA VAL A 120 -5.24 -3.91 -4.19
C VAL A 120 -6.20 -4.93 -4.81
N SER A 121 -6.08 -6.18 -4.41
CA SER A 121 -6.95 -7.26 -4.88
C SER A 121 -7.27 -8.22 -3.75
N LEU A 122 -8.31 -9.03 -3.95
CA LEU A 122 -8.67 -10.12 -3.04
C LEU A 122 -8.62 -11.44 -3.80
N ILE A 123 -8.16 -12.49 -3.14
CA ILE A 123 -8.19 -13.85 -3.66
C ILE A 123 -8.67 -14.80 -2.57
N ASP A 124 -9.18 -15.97 -2.97
CA ASP A 124 -9.71 -16.93 -2.02
C ASP A 124 -8.61 -17.56 -1.17
N THR A 125 -7.64 -18.21 -1.80
CA THR A 125 -6.49 -18.80 -1.10
C THR A 125 -5.27 -18.75 -2.01
N PRO A 126 -4.17 -18.09 -1.57
CA PRO A 126 -2.95 -18.05 -2.38
C PRO A 126 -2.37 -19.46 -2.54
N ARG A 127 -2.17 -19.90 -3.77
CA ARG A 127 -1.60 -21.23 -4.03
C ARG A 127 -0.12 -21.28 -3.72
N ASP A 128 0.59 -20.19 -4.01
CA ASP A 128 2.04 -20.13 -3.94
C ASP A 128 2.54 -19.43 -2.69
N SER A 129 1.62 -19.07 -1.79
CA SER A 129 1.99 -18.42 -0.54
C SER A 129 2.73 -19.40 0.37
N PRO A 130 3.85 -19.01 0.98
CA PRO A 130 4.52 -19.83 2.00
C PRO A 130 3.78 -19.74 3.33
N ALA A 131 2.47 -20.07 3.32
CA ALA A 131 1.65 -20.00 4.51
C ALA A 131 2.12 -21.00 5.56
N GLU A 132 1.82 -20.71 6.82
CA GLU A 132 2.15 -21.58 7.93
C GLU A 132 1.51 -22.96 7.74
N GLY A 133 2.28 -24.01 8.04
CA GLY A 133 1.82 -25.37 7.91
C GLY A 133 1.72 -25.87 6.49
N ARG A 134 2.08 -25.06 5.52
CA ARG A 134 2.07 -25.46 4.12
C ARG A 134 3.42 -26.03 3.74
N ALA A 135 3.41 -27.29 3.31
CA ALA A 135 4.60 -27.90 2.73
C ALA A 135 4.87 -27.29 1.36
N ALA A 136 6.09 -26.90 1.15
CA ALA A 136 6.51 -26.35 -0.14
C ALA A 136 6.51 -27.43 -1.21
#